data_ed9023adf543b53c8caa3abe792a4d59
#
_entry.id   ed9023adf543b53c8caa3abe792a4d59
#
_cell.length_a   1.000
_cell.length_b   1.000
_cell.length_c   1.000
_cell.angle_alpha   90.00
_cell.angle_beta   90.00
_cell.angle_gamma   90.00
#
_symmetry.space_group_name_H-M   'P 1'
#
loop_
_entity.id
_entity.type
_entity.pdbx_description
1 polymer ?
#
loop_
_entity_poly.entity_id
_entity_poly.type
_entity_poly.pdbx_seq_one_letter_code
_entity_poly.pdbx_strand_id
1 'polypeptide(L)'
;MVKYINGYNSKELTDVFIRIKPDDRGMIDSEDMAKYSERFASLPVCRVIKELSTPLFIGIDRMPDTDVFRYIQNRRRLYYISEHSSSSFVDRSLMAIQEMIYDIYRKNASKQQKYSEEFRTNIITEAVGLITSIMEIPAKLENIEQEIENNESRRCHFLQALQNAGIEDAEKVADGFFSRQREMLEILNKKDDVDSNTRIQAIISLFVSRAQMDKIDSIISHEKIYEQNVNKLNEQFIRFVECVNLFFKQTGKELKIMDNGLIKVLTPFVTEEGKRKSHFNEISALSSGEKQVVALIGLLIFTPSPVRPEVLIIDEPELSLHLTWQEIFVDAILQSQPNFQFVLATHSPTIISRRERRIWCEDLSKKIVH
;
A
#
# COMPACT_ATOMS: atom_id res chain seq x y z
N MET A 1 12.03 30.79 -15.57
CA MET A 1 11.14 31.62 -16.43
C MET A 1 10.14 30.69 -17.11
N VAL A 2 8.89 30.65 -16.67
CA VAL A 2 7.85 29.78 -17.23
C VAL A 2 7.30 30.47 -18.47
N LYS A 3 7.52 29.90 -19.64
CA LYS A 3 7.10 30.53 -20.91
C LYS A 3 5.61 30.34 -21.26
N TYR A 4 4.94 29.33 -20.74
CA TYR A 4 3.51 29.09 -20.99
C TYR A 4 2.88 28.34 -19.83
N ILE A 5 1.80 28.86 -19.30
CA ILE A 5 0.81 28.13 -18.50
C ILE A 5 -0.50 28.23 -19.28
N ASN A 6 -0.95 27.12 -19.87
CA ASN A 6 -2.29 26.95 -20.47
C ASN A 6 -2.82 28.11 -21.32
N GLY A 7 -2.06 28.59 -22.31
CA GLY A 7 -2.55 29.54 -23.29
C GLY A 7 -2.52 31.03 -22.90
N TYR A 8 -2.00 31.38 -21.73
CA TYR A 8 -1.82 32.78 -21.32
C TYR A 8 -0.53 33.38 -21.84
N ASN A 9 -0.58 34.62 -22.32
CA ASN A 9 0.55 35.33 -22.91
C ASN A 9 1.52 35.78 -21.82
N SER A 10 2.83 35.54 -22.01
CA SER A 10 3.89 35.86 -21.04
C SER A 10 3.94 37.34 -20.60
N LYS A 11 3.39 38.27 -21.38
CA LYS A 11 3.30 39.68 -21.02
C LYS A 11 2.36 39.98 -19.84
N GLU A 12 1.22 39.28 -19.75
CA GLU A 12 0.26 39.47 -18.66
C GLU A 12 0.77 38.96 -17.31
N LEU A 13 1.65 37.93 -17.34
CA LEU A 13 2.29 37.42 -16.14
C LEU A 13 3.45 38.32 -15.66
N THR A 14 4.16 38.97 -16.60
CA THR A 14 5.29 39.85 -16.27
C THR A 14 4.85 41.12 -15.56
N ASP A 15 3.70 41.68 -15.91
CA ASP A 15 3.13 42.88 -15.25
C ASP A 15 2.65 42.62 -13.82
N VAL A 16 2.40 41.35 -13.46
CA VAL A 16 1.96 40.93 -12.12
C VAL A 16 3.14 40.77 -11.15
N PHE A 17 4.32 40.38 -11.63
CA PHE A 17 5.49 40.07 -10.78
C PHE A 17 6.45 41.24 -10.52
N ILE A 18 6.32 42.38 -11.17
CA ILE A 18 7.38 43.41 -11.24
C ILE A 18 7.35 44.45 -10.09
N ARG A 19 6.42 44.41 -9.14
CA ARG A 19 6.26 45.55 -8.18
C ARG A 19 6.23 45.22 -6.70
N ILE A 20 6.68 44.12 -6.24
CA ILE A 20 6.90 43.91 -4.79
C ILE A 20 8.33 44.33 -4.45
N LYS A 21 8.52 45.52 -3.91
CA LYS A 21 9.80 45.92 -3.30
C LYS A 21 9.73 45.48 -1.84
N PRO A 22 10.60 44.53 -1.43
CA PRO A 22 10.79 44.27 -0.01
C PRO A 22 11.36 45.53 0.68
N ASP A 23 11.09 45.65 1.98
CA ASP A 23 11.75 46.67 2.81
C ASP A 23 13.27 46.47 2.85
N ASP A 24 14.01 47.41 3.48
CA ASP A 24 15.47 47.35 3.61
C ASP A 24 15.98 46.10 4.36
N ARG A 25 15.10 45.28 4.92
CA ARG A 25 15.40 44.01 5.59
C ARG A 25 14.95 42.77 4.76
N GLY A 26 14.45 42.97 3.55
CA GLY A 26 13.99 41.88 2.70
C GLY A 26 12.61 41.35 3.08
N MET A 27 11.87 42.02 3.96
CA MET A 27 10.54 41.61 4.40
C MET A 27 9.45 42.39 3.65
N ILE A 28 8.35 41.72 3.35
CA ILE A 28 7.14 42.31 2.74
C ILE A 28 6.16 42.53 3.89
N ASP A 29 5.62 43.77 3.99
CA ASP A 29 4.63 44.11 5.03
C ASP A 29 3.35 43.27 4.86
N SER A 30 2.81 42.80 5.99
CA SER A 30 1.62 41.97 6.05
C SER A 30 0.37 42.64 5.49
N GLU A 31 0.25 43.99 5.60
CA GLU A 31 -0.84 44.76 5.01
C GLU A 31 -0.75 44.84 3.48
N ASP A 32 0.44 44.96 2.94
CA ASP A 32 0.68 44.92 1.49
C ASP A 32 0.42 43.53 0.93
N MET A 33 0.83 42.46 1.63
CA MET A 33 0.50 41.07 1.27
C MET A 33 -1.03 40.85 1.21
N ALA A 34 -1.80 41.39 2.17
CA ALA A 34 -3.26 41.22 2.17
C ALA A 34 -3.94 41.94 0.98
N LYS A 35 -3.55 43.19 0.69
CA LYS A 35 -4.04 43.94 -0.48
C LYS A 35 -3.69 43.26 -1.82
N TYR A 36 -2.50 42.72 -1.92
CA TYR A 36 -2.09 41.96 -3.10
C TYR A 36 -2.83 40.64 -3.20
N SER A 37 -3.06 39.91 -2.11
CA SER A 37 -3.80 38.63 -2.13
C SER A 37 -5.24 38.77 -2.62
N GLU A 38 -5.95 39.85 -2.25
CA GLU A 38 -7.30 40.13 -2.75
C GLU A 38 -7.30 40.44 -4.26
N ARG A 39 -6.32 41.21 -4.72
CA ARG A 39 -6.20 41.59 -6.13
C ARG A 39 -5.82 40.40 -7.02
N PHE A 40 -4.94 39.53 -6.52
CA PHE A 40 -4.56 38.27 -7.20
C PHE A 40 -5.68 37.24 -7.16
N ALA A 41 -6.46 37.17 -6.10
CA ALA A 41 -7.56 36.21 -5.99
C ALA A 41 -8.64 36.39 -7.09
N SER A 42 -8.74 37.59 -7.68
CA SER A 42 -9.69 37.88 -8.75
C SER A 42 -9.21 37.46 -10.15
N LEU A 43 -7.90 37.16 -10.34
CA LEU A 43 -7.36 36.77 -11.64
C LEU A 43 -7.70 35.29 -11.95
N PRO A 44 -8.16 35.00 -13.20
CA PRO A 44 -8.49 33.61 -13.59
C PRO A 44 -7.34 32.62 -13.39
N VAL A 45 -6.11 33.07 -13.67
CA VAL A 45 -4.90 32.23 -13.48
C VAL A 45 -4.66 31.87 -12.00
N CYS A 46 -4.97 32.79 -11.07
CA CYS A 46 -4.83 32.53 -9.64
C CYS A 46 -5.91 31.60 -9.10
N ARG A 47 -7.08 31.53 -9.73
CA ARG A 47 -8.08 30.50 -9.43
C ARG A 47 -7.57 29.12 -9.82
N VAL A 48 -7.03 28.98 -11.02
CA VAL A 48 -6.43 27.72 -11.49
C VAL A 48 -5.26 27.30 -10.59
N ILE A 49 -4.37 28.26 -10.20
CA ILE A 49 -3.27 27.96 -9.28
C ILE A 49 -3.76 27.52 -7.89
N LYS A 50 -4.86 28.10 -7.40
CA LYS A 50 -5.47 27.70 -6.10
C LYS A 50 -6.11 26.31 -6.15
N GLU A 51 -6.56 25.88 -7.33
CA GLU A 51 -7.12 24.54 -7.55
C GLU A 51 -6.03 23.48 -7.73
N LEU A 52 -4.78 23.90 -8.04
CA LEU A 52 -3.65 22.97 -8.09
C LEU A 52 -3.23 22.58 -6.67
N SER A 53 -2.95 21.31 -6.47
CA SER A 53 -2.35 20.82 -5.23
C SER A 53 -0.98 21.49 -5.02
N THR A 54 -0.71 21.97 -3.80
CA THR A 54 0.59 22.54 -3.47
C THR A 54 1.66 21.47 -3.58
N PRO A 55 2.72 21.66 -4.41
CA PRO A 55 3.82 20.71 -4.48
C PRO A 55 4.48 20.53 -3.11
N LEU A 56 4.79 19.30 -2.75
CA LEU A 56 5.61 19.04 -1.58
C LEU A 56 7.10 19.15 -1.98
N PHE A 57 7.81 20.05 -1.34
CA PHE A 57 9.26 20.19 -1.50
C PHE A 57 9.99 19.46 -0.36
N ILE A 58 10.95 18.60 -0.72
CA ILE A 58 11.85 17.93 0.22
C ILE A 58 13.26 18.37 -0.13
N GLY A 59 13.82 19.27 0.69
CA GLY A 59 15.18 19.80 0.53
C GLY A 59 16.26 18.84 1.03
N ILE A 60 17.49 19.36 1.05
CA ILE A 60 18.72 18.66 1.46
C ILE A 60 18.55 17.98 2.83
N ASP A 61 17.85 18.63 3.76
CA ASP A 61 17.57 18.08 5.09
C ASP A 61 16.48 17.00 5.08
N ARG A 62 15.94 16.66 3.89
CA ARG A 62 14.84 15.72 3.67
C ARG A 62 13.59 16.02 4.51
N MET A 63 13.32 17.30 4.64
CA MET A 63 12.18 17.84 5.35
C MET A 63 11.03 18.10 4.39
N PRO A 64 9.83 17.59 4.63
CA PRO A 64 8.64 18.14 4.00
C PRO A 64 8.41 19.56 4.51
N ASP A 65 8.08 20.48 3.61
CA ASP A 65 7.74 21.85 3.97
C ASP A 65 6.57 21.89 4.96
N THR A 66 6.48 22.99 5.68
CA THR A 66 5.82 23.21 6.96
C THR A 66 4.40 22.68 7.15
N ASP A 67 3.56 22.52 6.11
CA ASP A 67 2.14 22.19 6.28
C ASP A 67 1.86 20.72 6.56
N VAL A 68 2.57 19.80 5.93
CA VAL A 68 2.49 18.36 6.25
C VAL A 68 3.01 18.13 7.67
N PHE A 69 4.06 18.84 8.04
CA PHE A 69 4.66 18.74 9.37
C PHE A 69 3.80 19.39 10.44
N ARG A 70 3.16 20.54 10.17
CA ARG A 70 2.17 21.16 11.05
C ARG A 70 0.95 20.28 11.26
N TYR A 71 0.47 19.59 10.22
CA TYR A 71 -0.61 18.62 10.36
C TYR A 71 -0.23 17.46 11.30
N ILE A 72 1.00 16.97 11.18
CA ILE A 72 1.54 15.94 12.07
C ILE A 72 1.72 16.47 13.50
N GLN A 73 2.24 17.68 13.66
CA GLN A 73 2.45 18.33 14.97
C GLN A 73 1.14 18.73 15.68
N ASN A 74 0.11 19.14 14.96
CA ASN A 74 -1.18 19.55 15.54
C ASN A 74 -2.00 18.40 16.16
N ARG A 75 -1.58 17.16 15.99
CA ARG A 75 -2.07 16.05 16.81
C ARG A 75 -1.44 16.17 18.20
N ARG A 76 -2.24 16.50 19.19
CA ARG A 76 -1.88 16.88 20.59
C ARG A 76 -0.81 16.04 21.32
N ARG A 77 -0.50 14.84 20.85
CA ARG A 77 0.51 13.93 21.45
C ARG A 77 1.95 14.22 21.05
N LEU A 78 2.18 14.73 19.83
CA LEU A 78 3.54 15.03 19.33
C LEU A 78 4.13 16.31 19.96
N TYR A 79 3.27 17.20 20.44
CA TYR A 79 3.71 18.43 21.12
C TYR A 79 4.52 18.14 22.39
N TYR A 80 4.14 17.10 23.15
CA TYR A 80 4.85 16.72 24.38
C TYR A 80 6.23 16.11 24.15
N ILE A 81 6.47 15.50 22.98
CA ILE A 81 7.76 14.87 22.66
C ILE A 81 8.76 15.91 22.13
N SER A 82 8.27 17.01 21.52
CA SER A 82 9.13 18.04 20.91
C SER A 82 9.81 18.97 21.92
N GLU A 83 9.24 19.15 23.10
CA GLU A 83 9.79 20.08 24.11
C GLU A 83 10.92 19.50 24.97
N HIS A 84 11.05 18.18 25.04
CA HIS A 84 11.92 17.53 26.05
C HIS A 84 13.04 16.65 25.49
N SER A 85 13.23 16.56 24.17
CA SER A 85 14.29 15.74 23.60
C SER A 85 15.15 16.48 22.57
N SER A 86 16.46 16.42 22.77
CA SER A 86 17.51 16.76 21.79
C SER A 86 17.54 15.78 20.60
N SER A 87 16.42 15.11 20.28
CA SER A 87 16.32 14.13 19.22
C SER A 87 16.44 14.78 17.84
N SER A 88 17.14 14.09 16.93
CA SER A 88 17.30 14.55 15.55
C SER A 88 15.93 14.70 14.88
N PHE A 89 15.86 15.53 13.85
CA PHE A 89 14.62 15.72 13.10
C PHE A 89 14.10 14.39 12.49
N VAL A 90 15.00 13.54 12.00
CA VAL A 90 14.67 12.22 11.44
C VAL A 90 13.99 11.33 12.48
N ASP A 91 14.45 11.37 13.73
CA ASP A 91 13.83 10.61 14.83
C ASP A 91 12.41 11.11 15.11
N ARG A 92 12.17 12.43 15.05
CA ARG A 92 10.81 13.00 15.18
C ARG A 92 9.89 12.57 14.04
N SER A 93 10.40 12.55 12.80
CA SER A 93 9.63 12.07 11.65
C SER A 93 9.26 10.60 11.77
N LEU A 94 10.18 9.76 12.24
CA LEU A 94 9.91 8.34 12.50
C LEU A 94 8.84 8.13 13.57
N MET A 95 8.88 8.89 14.65
CA MET A 95 7.85 8.84 15.70
C MET A 95 6.48 9.24 15.15
N ALA A 96 6.44 10.31 14.34
CA ALA A 96 5.21 10.75 13.69
C ALA A 96 4.62 9.70 12.76
N ILE A 97 5.45 9.02 11.97
CA ILE A 97 5.04 7.92 11.09
C ILE A 97 4.54 6.74 11.91
N GLN A 98 5.24 6.38 12.98
CA GLN A 98 4.80 5.31 13.88
C GLN A 98 3.41 5.58 14.47
N GLU A 99 3.13 6.82 14.86
CA GLU A 99 1.80 7.22 15.35
C GLU A 99 0.74 7.19 14.24
N MET A 100 1.06 7.68 13.04
CA MET A 100 0.13 7.60 11.90
C MET A 100 -0.22 6.15 11.57
N ILE A 101 0.78 5.29 11.50
CA ILE A 101 0.59 3.86 11.26
C ILE A 101 -0.29 3.24 12.36
N TYR A 102 -0.01 3.53 13.61
CA TYR A 102 -0.78 3.02 14.74
C TYR A 102 -2.25 3.48 14.70
N ASP A 103 -2.50 4.75 14.38
CA ASP A 103 -3.86 5.29 14.24
C ASP A 103 -4.63 4.64 13.08
N ILE A 104 -3.97 4.45 11.93
CA ILE A 104 -4.57 3.78 10.77
C ILE A 104 -4.82 2.32 11.10
N TYR A 105 -3.85 1.65 11.73
CA TYR A 105 -3.99 0.26 12.16
C TYR A 105 -5.21 0.06 13.06
N ARG A 106 -5.38 0.90 14.10
CA ARG A 106 -6.54 0.83 15.00
C ARG A 106 -7.88 1.01 14.26
N LYS A 107 -7.93 1.97 13.32
CA LYS A 107 -9.12 2.18 12.49
C LYS A 107 -9.40 0.99 11.59
N ASN A 108 -8.35 0.41 11.00
CA ASN A 108 -8.47 -0.75 10.14
C ASN A 108 -8.87 -1.99 10.92
N ALA A 109 -8.34 -2.21 12.13
CA ALA A 109 -8.73 -3.31 13.01
C ALA A 109 -10.23 -3.29 13.33
N SER A 110 -10.79 -2.10 13.63
CA SER A 110 -12.23 -1.95 13.86
C SER A 110 -13.06 -2.25 12.60
N LYS A 111 -12.58 -1.87 11.41
CA LYS A 111 -13.26 -2.20 10.14
C LYS A 111 -13.13 -3.68 9.80
N GLN A 112 -11.97 -4.25 10.02
CA GLN A 112 -11.73 -5.68 9.80
C GLN A 112 -12.62 -6.55 10.67
N GLN A 113 -12.84 -6.15 11.93
CA GLN A 113 -13.78 -6.82 12.82
C GLN A 113 -15.19 -6.81 12.22
N LYS A 114 -15.68 -5.67 11.71
CA LYS A 114 -16.99 -5.59 11.04
C LYS A 114 -17.08 -6.52 9.84
N TYR A 115 -16.05 -6.51 8.97
CA TYR A 115 -16.04 -7.41 7.82
C TYR A 115 -16.03 -8.89 8.24
N SER A 116 -15.33 -9.23 9.32
CA SER A 116 -15.34 -10.59 9.89
C SER A 116 -16.71 -10.97 10.42
N GLU A 117 -17.42 -10.07 11.09
CA GLU A 117 -18.79 -10.30 11.59
C GLU A 117 -19.78 -10.46 10.43
N GLU A 118 -19.71 -9.62 9.40
CA GLU A 118 -20.51 -9.75 8.17
C GLU A 118 -20.24 -11.07 7.47
N PHE A 119 -18.98 -11.45 7.32
CA PHE A 119 -18.58 -12.71 6.71
C PHE A 119 -19.13 -13.91 7.48
N ARG A 120 -18.98 -13.94 8.81
CA ARG A 120 -19.57 -15.00 9.65
C ARG A 120 -21.08 -15.07 9.54
N THR A 121 -21.76 -13.94 9.51
CA THR A 121 -23.21 -13.86 9.34
C THR A 121 -23.64 -14.44 8.01
N ASN A 122 -22.91 -14.12 6.93
CA ASN A 122 -23.19 -14.65 5.60
C ASN A 122 -23.00 -16.17 5.53
N ILE A 123 -21.92 -16.71 6.15
CA ILE A 123 -21.72 -18.17 6.24
C ILE A 123 -22.89 -18.84 6.97
N ILE A 124 -23.31 -18.29 8.11
CA ILE A 124 -24.43 -18.87 8.87
C ILE A 124 -25.72 -18.82 8.07
N THR A 125 -26.00 -17.69 7.42
CA THR A 125 -27.19 -17.51 6.58
C THR A 125 -27.21 -18.52 5.43
N GLU A 126 -26.06 -18.71 4.75
CA GLU A 126 -25.92 -19.68 3.68
C GLU A 126 -26.08 -21.12 4.17
N ALA A 127 -25.49 -21.44 5.34
CA ALA A 127 -25.59 -22.78 5.93
C ALA A 127 -27.04 -23.15 6.29
N VAL A 128 -27.80 -22.18 6.85
CA VAL A 128 -29.19 -22.38 7.30
C VAL A 128 -30.18 -22.20 6.16
N GLY A 129 -29.82 -21.47 5.11
CA GLY A 129 -30.69 -21.18 3.97
C GLY A 129 -31.29 -22.44 3.33
N LEU A 130 -32.59 -22.36 2.99
CA LEU A 130 -33.27 -23.45 2.29
C LEU A 130 -32.72 -23.60 0.88
N ILE A 131 -32.56 -24.86 0.43
CA ILE A 131 -32.17 -25.17 -0.95
C ILE A 131 -33.38 -24.89 -1.83
N THR A 132 -33.40 -23.76 -2.53
CA THR A 132 -34.52 -23.35 -3.40
C THR A 132 -34.23 -23.60 -4.89
N SER A 133 -33.00 -24.00 -5.23
CA SER A 133 -32.63 -24.27 -6.62
C SER A 133 -33.31 -25.52 -7.16
N ILE A 134 -34.03 -25.36 -8.26
CA ILE A 134 -34.57 -26.49 -9.05
C ILE A 134 -33.37 -27.20 -9.66
N MET A 135 -33.19 -28.48 -9.29
CA MET A 135 -32.10 -29.31 -9.77
C MET A 135 -32.26 -29.60 -11.26
N GLU A 136 -31.51 -28.93 -12.11
CA GLU A 136 -31.34 -29.36 -13.50
C GLU A 136 -30.29 -30.48 -13.57
N ILE A 137 -30.67 -31.61 -14.15
CA ILE A 137 -29.78 -32.75 -14.38
C ILE A 137 -28.79 -32.33 -15.48
N PRO A 138 -27.48 -32.24 -15.22
CA PRO A 138 -26.50 -31.95 -16.27
C PRO A 138 -26.55 -33.11 -17.28
N ALA A 139 -26.78 -32.79 -18.55
CA ALA A 139 -26.92 -33.78 -19.62
C ALA A 139 -25.65 -34.60 -19.89
N LYS A 140 -24.47 -34.14 -19.45
CA LYS A 140 -23.17 -34.84 -19.52
C LYS A 140 -22.21 -34.31 -18.48
N LEU A 141 -21.47 -35.16 -17.80
CA LEU A 141 -20.24 -34.83 -17.13
C LEU A 141 -19.15 -34.75 -18.22
N GLU A 142 -18.98 -33.57 -18.79
CA GLU A 142 -17.93 -33.30 -19.77
C GLU A 142 -16.65 -33.01 -18.99
N ASN A 143 -15.63 -33.87 -19.09
CA ASN A 143 -14.29 -33.68 -18.53
C ASN A 143 -14.13 -33.90 -17.00
N ILE A 144 -14.24 -35.17 -16.59
CA ILE A 144 -14.11 -35.57 -15.17
C ILE A 144 -12.75 -35.20 -14.59
N GLU A 145 -11.65 -35.20 -15.38
CA GLU A 145 -10.32 -34.82 -14.91
C GLU A 145 -10.28 -33.36 -14.47
N GLN A 146 -10.92 -32.47 -15.21
CA GLN A 146 -11.04 -31.05 -14.88
C GLN A 146 -11.90 -30.82 -13.62
N GLU A 147 -12.93 -31.65 -13.42
CA GLU A 147 -13.75 -31.58 -12.20
C GLU A 147 -12.98 -32.06 -10.96
N ILE A 148 -12.07 -33.04 -11.09
CA ILE A 148 -11.18 -33.46 -9.99
C ILE A 148 -10.24 -32.33 -9.61
N GLU A 149 -9.67 -31.63 -10.58
CA GLU A 149 -8.75 -30.49 -10.36
C GLU A 149 -9.49 -29.30 -9.73
N ASN A 150 -10.69 -28.99 -10.23
CA ASN A 150 -11.56 -27.99 -9.66
C ASN A 150 -11.97 -28.31 -8.22
N ASN A 151 -12.20 -29.59 -7.92
CA ASN A 151 -12.58 -30.05 -6.58
C ASN A 151 -11.47 -29.76 -5.55
N GLU A 152 -10.20 -29.97 -5.90
CA GLU A 152 -9.07 -29.68 -5.01
C GLU A 152 -8.90 -28.16 -4.82
N SER A 153 -9.05 -27.36 -5.87
CA SER A 153 -9.01 -25.92 -5.77
C SER A 153 -10.14 -25.37 -4.87
N ARG A 154 -11.36 -25.86 -5.03
CA ARG A 154 -12.50 -25.51 -4.16
C ARG A 154 -12.26 -25.91 -2.72
N ARG A 155 -11.68 -27.09 -2.48
CA ARG A 155 -11.32 -27.56 -1.15
C ARG A 155 -10.40 -26.57 -0.44
N CYS A 156 -9.32 -26.11 -1.12
CA CYS A 156 -8.39 -25.16 -0.55
C CYS A 156 -9.06 -23.82 -0.18
N HIS A 157 -9.87 -23.26 -1.08
CA HIS A 157 -10.58 -22.00 -0.80
C HIS A 157 -11.63 -22.17 0.31
N PHE A 158 -12.36 -23.29 0.32
CA PHE A 158 -13.34 -23.55 1.37
C PHE A 158 -12.69 -23.73 2.74
N LEU A 159 -11.57 -24.45 2.81
CA LEU A 159 -10.79 -24.57 4.02
C LEU A 159 -10.34 -23.20 4.55
N GLN A 160 -9.86 -22.32 3.67
CA GLN A 160 -9.46 -20.96 4.03
C GLN A 160 -10.67 -20.15 4.55
N ALA A 161 -11.82 -20.28 3.89
CA ALA A 161 -13.05 -19.62 4.34
C ALA A 161 -13.46 -20.07 5.75
N LEU A 162 -13.40 -21.38 6.04
CA LEU A 162 -13.72 -21.92 7.36
C LEU A 162 -12.72 -21.45 8.45
N GLN A 163 -11.43 -21.40 8.10
CA GLN A 163 -10.38 -20.89 9.00
C GLN A 163 -10.59 -19.39 9.29
N ASN A 164 -10.88 -18.57 8.27
CA ASN A 164 -11.18 -17.15 8.42
C ASN A 164 -12.47 -16.90 9.24
N ALA A 165 -13.42 -17.82 9.19
CA ALA A 165 -14.61 -17.80 10.04
C ALA A 165 -14.34 -18.20 11.49
N GLY A 166 -13.17 -18.78 11.79
CA GLY A 166 -12.77 -19.22 13.13
C GLY A 166 -13.31 -20.60 13.50
N ILE A 167 -13.52 -21.48 12.53
CA ILE A 167 -13.97 -22.86 12.76
C ILE A 167 -12.75 -23.72 13.12
N GLU A 168 -12.74 -24.28 14.34
CA GLU A 168 -11.57 -25.03 14.88
C GLU A 168 -11.27 -26.31 14.08
N ASP A 169 -12.30 -27.04 13.63
CA ASP A 169 -12.15 -28.29 12.87
C ASP A 169 -12.28 -28.09 11.35
N ALA A 170 -11.88 -26.93 10.82
CA ALA A 170 -12.04 -26.54 9.42
C ALA A 170 -11.53 -27.59 8.44
N GLU A 171 -10.34 -28.15 8.69
CA GLU A 171 -9.73 -29.18 7.82
C GLU A 171 -10.58 -30.45 7.78
N LYS A 172 -11.02 -30.93 8.94
CA LYS A 172 -11.86 -32.12 9.05
C LYS A 172 -13.21 -31.95 8.33
N VAL A 173 -13.80 -30.74 8.41
CA VAL A 173 -15.07 -30.42 7.73
C VAL A 173 -14.85 -30.41 6.21
N ALA A 174 -13.82 -29.72 5.73
CA ALA A 174 -13.49 -29.66 4.32
C ALA A 174 -13.18 -31.06 3.76
N ASP A 175 -12.29 -31.81 4.39
CA ASP A 175 -11.90 -33.14 3.95
C ASP A 175 -13.07 -34.11 3.97
N GLY A 176 -13.93 -34.06 4.98
CA GLY A 176 -15.09 -34.93 5.07
C GLY A 176 -16.08 -34.78 3.91
N PHE A 177 -16.14 -33.58 3.28
CA PHE A 177 -16.96 -33.35 2.10
C PHE A 177 -16.19 -33.66 0.81
N PHE A 178 -15.01 -33.06 0.62
CA PHE A 178 -14.28 -33.12 -0.64
C PHE A 178 -13.65 -34.46 -0.93
N SER A 179 -13.27 -35.24 0.08
CA SER A 179 -12.79 -36.62 -0.11
C SER A 179 -13.86 -37.52 -0.71
N ARG A 180 -15.09 -37.42 -0.23
CA ARG A 180 -16.20 -38.16 -0.80
C ARG A 180 -16.49 -37.76 -2.26
N GLN A 181 -16.47 -36.47 -2.55
CA GLN A 181 -16.62 -35.96 -3.90
C GLN A 181 -15.57 -36.53 -4.85
N ARG A 182 -14.31 -36.49 -4.41
CA ARG A 182 -13.15 -37.02 -5.15
C ARG A 182 -13.32 -38.52 -5.43
N GLU A 183 -13.67 -39.29 -4.41
CA GLU A 183 -13.90 -40.73 -4.56
C GLU A 183 -14.98 -41.04 -5.62
N MET A 184 -16.10 -40.30 -5.63
CA MET A 184 -17.16 -40.48 -6.63
C MET A 184 -16.68 -40.10 -8.03
N LEU A 185 -15.92 -39.02 -8.18
CA LEU A 185 -15.34 -38.61 -9.47
C LEU A 185 -14.32 -39.63 -9.99
N GLU A 186 -13.47 -40.19 -9.11
CA GLU A 186 -12.53 -41.25 -9.46
C GLU A 186 -13.20 -42.52 -9.92
N ILE A 187 -14.33 -42.92 -9.28
CA ILE A 187 -15.16 -44.06 -9.73
C ILE A 187 -15.67 -43.82 -11.15
N LEU A 188 -16.12 -42.62 -11.47
CA LEU A 188 -16.65 -42.28 -12.81
C LEU A 188 -15.55 -42.17 -13.87
N ASN A 189 -14.30 -41.84 -13.47
CA ASN A 189 -13.16 -41.72 -14.38
C ASN A 189 -12.61 -43.10 -14.82
N LYS A 190 -12.83 -44.16 -14.04
CA LYS A 190 -12.45 -45.53 -14.40
C LYS A 190 -13.34 -46.08 -15.50
N LYS A 191 -12.79 -46.22 -16.72
CA LYS A 191 -13.56 -46.52 -17.93
C LYS A 191 -14.16 -47.95 -17.99
N ASP A 192 -13.51 -49.00 -17.47
CA ASP A 192 -13.86 -50.40 -17.75
C ASP A 192 -13.94 -51.36 -16.54
N ASP A 193 -13.70 -50.91 -15.30
CA ASP A 193 -13.50 -51.78 -14.14
C ASP A 193 -14.53 -51.60 -13.01
N VAL A 194 -15.66 -50.87 -13.29
CA VAL A 194 -16.66 -50.54 -12.28
C VAL A 194 -18.01 -51.07 -12.69
N ASP A 195 -18.63 -51.84 -11.80
CA ASP A 195 -20.02 -52.33 -11.94
C ASP A 195 -21.02 -51.20 -12.16
N SER A 196 -22.02 -51.47 -13.00
CA SER A 196 -23.02 -50.46 -13.38
C SER A 196 -23.80 -49.89 -12.19
N ASN A 197 -24.04 -50.68 -11.13
CA ASN A 197 -24.74 -50.21 -9.94
C ASN A 197 -23.88 -49.20 -9.15
N THR A 198 -22.58 -49.47 -8.98
CA THR A 198 -21.64 -48.57 -8.32
C THR A 198 -21.52 -47.25 -9.08
N ARG A 199 -21.54 -47.30 -10.42
CA ARG A 199 -21.49 -46.11 -11.27
C ARG A 199 -22.76 -45.25 -11.14
N ILE A 200 -23.93 -45.88 -11.10
CA ILE A 200 -25.22 -45.18 -10.87
C ILE A 200 -25.23 -44.55 -9.48
N GLN A 201 -24.78 -45.24 -8.45
CA GLN A 201 -24.67 -44.72 -7.08
C GLN A 201 -23.74 -43.50 -7.00
N ALA A 202 -22.60 -43.52 -7.68
CA ALA A 202 -21.68 -42.38 -7.75
C ALA A 202 -22.37 -41.18 -8.41
N ILE A 203 -23.09 -41.37 -9.52
CA ILE A 203 -23.82 -40.28 -10.19
C ILE A 203 -24.91 -39.70 -9.27
N ILE A 204 -25.71 -40.54 -8.61
CA ILE A 204 -26.75 -40.10 -7.68
C ILE A 204 -26.10 -39.29 -6.52
N SER A 205 -25.00 -39.79 -5.95
CA SER A 205 -24.30 -39.12 -4.85
C SER A 205 -23.76 -37.76 -5.25
N LEU A 206 -23.15 -37.62 -6.43
CA LEU A 206 -22.70 -36.34 -6.98
C LEU A 206 -23.89 -35.39 -7.23
N PHE A 207 -25.01 -35.91 -7.70
CA PHE A 207 -26.22 -35.13 -7.94
C PHE A 207 -26.78 -34.57 -6.63
N VAL A 208 -26.91 -35.42 -5.60
CA VAL A 208 -27.43 -35.02 -4.28
C VAL A 208 -26.49 -33.98 -3.61
N SER A 209 -25.18 -34.12 -3.81
CA SER A 209 -24.22 -33.19 -3.23
C SER A 209 -24.09 -31.84 -3.98
N ARG A 210 -24.72 -31.73 -5.17
CA ARG A 210 -24.64 -30.50 -5.96
C ARG A 210 -25.19 -29.27 -5.25
N ALA A 211 -26.33 -29.41 -4.58
CA ALA A 211 -26.89 -28.32 -3.79
C ALA A 211 -25.99 -27.89 -2.61
N GLN A 212 -25.19 -28.82 -2.05
CA GLN A 212 -24.19 -28.50 -1.05
C GLN A 212 -23.00 -27.80 -1.68
N MET A 213 -22.62 -28.18 -2.91
CA MET A 213 -21.55 -27.54 -3.65
C MET A 213 -21.89 -26.08 -3.99
N ASP A 214 -23.13 -25.80 -4.40
CA ASP A 214 -23.60 -24.42 -4.66
C ASP A 214 -23.46 -23.53 -3.40
N LYS A 215 -23.79 -24.09 -2.21
CA LYS A 215 -23.57 -23.39 -0.94
C LYS A 215 -22.09 -23.18 -0.63
N ILE A 216 -21.24 -24.15 -0.91
CA ILE A 216 -19.78 -24.03 -0.75
C ILE A 216 -19.24 -22.95 -1.69
N ASP A 217 -19.66 -22.92 -2.96
CA ASP A 217 -19.24 -21.91 -3.92
C ASP A 217 -19.71 -20.49 -3.49
N SER A 218 -20.90 -20.37 -2.87
CA SER A 218 -21.37 -19.14 -2.26
C SER A 218 -20.48 -18.70 -1.06
N ILE A 219 -20.14 -19.62 -0.17
CA ILE A 219 -19.23 -19.35 0.96
C ILE A 219 -17.85 -18.91 0.47
N ILE A 220 -17.30 -19.57 -0.56
CA ILE A 220 -16.03 -19.18 -1.20
C ILE A 220 -16.14 -17.78 -1.80
N SER A 221 -17.29 -17.42 -2.38
CA SER A 221 -17.50 -16.07 -2.93
C SER A 221 -17.51 -15.00 -1.83
N HIS A 222 -18.14 -15.27 -0.69
CA HIS A 222 -18.14 -14.39 0.46
C HIS A 222 -16.73 -14.24 1.07
N GLU A 223 -15.96 -15.33 1.09
CA GLU A 223 -14.57 -15.30 1.54
C GLU A 223 -13.71 -14.39 0.65
N LYS A 224 -13.80 -14.51 -0.66
CA LYS A 224 -13.10 -13.65 -1.60
C LYS A 224 -13.40 -12.16 -1.41
N ILE A 225 -14.69 -11.82 -1.16
CA ILE A 225 -15.09 -10.44 -0.87
C ILE A 225 -14.47 -9.97 0.46
N TYR A 226 -14.49 -10.82 1.49
CA TYR A 226 -13.86 -10.52 2.78
C TYR A 226 -12.35 -10.27 2.60
N GLU A 227 -11.65 -11.17 1.93
CA GLU A 227 -10.21 -11.05 1.67
C GLU A 227 -9.87 -9.78 0.87
N GLN A 228 -10.63 -9.47 -0.18
CA GLN A 228 -10.47 -8.23 -0.95
C GLN A 228 -10.62 -6.98 -0.08
N ASN A 229 -11.61 -6.96 0.81
CA ASN A 229 -11.85 -5.85 1.73
C ASN A 229 -10.71 -5.70 2.75
N VAL A 230 -10.22 -6.80 3.31
CA VAL A 230 -9.07 -6.81 4.24
C VAL A 230 -7.79 -6.37 3.53
N ASN A 231 -7.51 -6.89 2.34
CA ASN A 231 -6.35 -6.51 1.53
C ASN A 231 -6.37 -5.03 1.18
N LYS A 232 -7.54 -4.48 0.82
CA LYS A 232 -7.71 -3.05 0.55
C LYS A 232 -7.46 -2.19 1.79
N LEU A 233 -7.86 -2.64 2.98
CA LEU A 233 -7.54 -1.95 4.23
C LEU A 233 -6.05 -1.92 4.51
N ASN A 234 -5.34 -2.99 4.19
CA ASN A 234 -3.93 -3.18 4.50
C ASN A 234 -2.99 -2.76 3.36
N GLU A 235 -3.52 -2.34 2.21
CA GLU A 235 -2.75 -1.99 1.01
C GLU A 235 -1.62 -0.98 1.30
N GLN A 236 -1.89 0.06 2.11
CA GLN A 236 -0.90 1.06 2.47
C GLN A 236 0.24 0.45 3.32
N PHE A 237 -0.09 -0.47 4.23
CA PHE A 237 0.90 -1.14 5.06
C PHE A 237 1.76 -2.10 4.24
N ILE A 238 1.15 -2.88 3.36
CA ILE A 238 1.85 -3.81 2.45
C ILE A 238 2.82 -3.00 1.59
N ARG A 239 2.34 -1.94 0.93
CA ARG A 239 3.15 -1.08 0.08
C ARG A 239 4.31 -0.44 0.83
N PHE A 240 4.08 0.03 2.06
CA PHE A 240 5.13 0.60 2.91
C PHE A 240 6.22 -0.43 3.22
N VAL A 241 5.83 -1.61 3.67
CA VAL A 241 6.76 -2.69 4.01
C VAL A 241 7.54 -3.13 2.77
N GLU A 242 6.88 -3.32 1.63
CA GLU A 242 7.53 -3.69 0.38
C GLU A 242 8.55 -2.65 -0.08
N CYS A 243 8.16 -1.37 -0.14
CA CYS A 243 9.05 -0.28 -0.58
C CYS A 243 10.28 -0.13 0.32
N VAL A 244 10.13 -0.20 1.65
CA VAL A 244 11.25 -0.11 2.57
C VAL A 244 12.14 -1.35 2.47
N ASN A 245 11.56 -2.54 2.34
CA ASN A 245 12.31 -3.79 2.25
C ASN A 245 13.11 -3.93 0.94
N LEU A 246 12.79 -3.19 -0.12
CA LEU A 246 13.68 -3.07 -1.28
C LEU A 246 15.09 -2.60 -0.87
N PHE A 247 15.17 -1.62 0.03
CA PHE A 247 16.44 -1.11 0.54
C PHE A 247 17.07 -2.07 1.56
N PHE A 248 16.27 -2.62 2.46
CA PHE A 248 16.75 -3.46 3.57
C PHE A 248 17.24 -4.83 3.13
N LYS A 249 16.76 -5.33 2.00
CA LYS A 249 17.17 -6.61 1.43
C LYS A 249 18.70 -6.72 1.26
N GLN A 250 19.36 -5.62 0.94
CA GLN A 250 20.81 -5.61 0.75
C GLN A 250 21.61 -5.76 2.06
N THR A 251 21.03 -5.31 3.17
CA THR A 251 21.62 -5.45 4.51
C THR A 251 21.14 -6.69 5.25
N GLY A 252 20.29 -7.50 4.61
CA GLY A 252 19.67 -8.67 5.21
C GLY A 252 18.64 -8.35 6.29
N LYS A 253 18.29 -7.07 6.47
CA LYS A 253 17.25 -6.64 7.41
C LYS A 253 15.87 -6.74 6.76
N GLU A 254 14.83 -6.82 7.58
CA GLU A 254 13.44 -6.84 7.14
C GLU A 254 12.59 -5.99 8.09
N LEU A 255 11.88 -4.99 7.54
CA LEU A 255 10.90 -4.22 8.29
C LEU A 255 9.57 -4.98 8.33
N LYS A 256 8.95 -5.02 9.51
CA LYS A 256 7.63 -5.61 9.73
C LYS A 256 6.76 -4.69 10.57
N ILE A 257 5.46 -4.71 10.29
CA ILE A 257 4.44 -4.14 11.15
C ILE A 257 3.84 -5.28 11.94
N MET A 258 3.93 -5.18 13.26
CA MET A 258 3.45 -6.20 14.19
C MET A 258 1.92 -6.12 14.36
N ASP A 259 1.32 -7.17 14.92
CA ASP A 259 -0.14 -7.27 15.18
C ASP A 259 -0.70 -6.16 16.09
N ASN A 260 0.15 -5.43 16.77
CA ASN A 260 -0.20 -4.26 17.56
C ASN A 260 0.03 -2.92 16.85
N GLY A 261 0.38 -2.94 15.55
CA GLY A 261 0.66 -1.76 14.74
C GLY A 261 2.05 -1.12 14.97
N LEU A 262 2.92 -1.75 15.78
CA LEU A 262 4.28 -1.27 15.98
C LEU A 262 5.20 -1.72 14.83
N ILE A 263 6.07 -0.81 14.41
CA ILE A 263 7.10 -1.14 13.42
C ILE A 263 8.30 -1.75 14.15
N LYS A 264 8.74 -2.90 13.66
CA LYS A 264 9.95 -3.60 14.12
C LYS A 264 10.85 -3.93 12.94
N VAL A 265 12.13 -4.06 13.21
CA VAL A 265 13.12 -4.43 12.19
C VAL A 265 13.78 -5.74 12.59
N LEU A 266 13.59 -6.77 11.79
CA LEU A 266 14.27 -8.05 11.94
C LEU A 266 15.71 -7.88 11.45
N THR A 267 16.67 -8.06 12.34
CA THR A 267 18.09 -7.88 12.05
C THR A 267 18.81 -9.21 12.21
N PRO A 268 19.55 -9.68 11.20
CA PRO A 268 20.35 -10.89 11.31
C PRO A 268 21.59 -10.65 12.17
N PHE A 269 21.98 -11.66 12.93
CA PHE A 269 23.24 -11.68 13.67
C PHE A 269 23.82 -13.11 13.64
N VAL A 270 25.13 -13.21 13.88
CA VAL A 270 25.82 -14.49 13.98
C VAL A 270 26.12 -14.73 15.46
N THR A 271 25.71 -15.89 15.98
CA THR A 271 26.03 -16.28 17.37
C THR A 271 27.51 -16.67 17.49
N GLU A 272 28.04 -16.72 18.72
CA GLU A 272 29.40 -17.19 18.99
C GLU A 272 29.68 -18.60 18.45
N GLU A 273 28.64 -19.41 18.30
CA GLU A 273 28.68 -20.74 17.69
C GLU A 273 28.63 -20.72 16.14
N GLY A 274 28.67 -19.56 15.50
CA GLY A 274 28.60 -19.41 14.05
C GLY A 274 27.21 -19.62 13.42
N LYS A 275 26.15 -19.78 14.23
CA LYS A 275 24.78 -19.94 13.74
C LYS A 275 24.14 -18.57 13.41
N ARG A 276 23.50 -18.47 12.24
CA ARG A 276 22.72 -17.28 11.88
C ARG A 276 21.39 -17.30 12.64
N LYS A 277 21.12 -16.22 13.37
CA LYS A 277 19.85 -15.93 14.04
C LYS A 277 19.39 -14.53 13.68
N SER A 278 18.15 -14.20 13.98
CA SER A 278 17.60 -12.86 13.80
C SER A 278 16.86 -12.44 15.07
N HIS A 279 16.86 -11.13 15.36
CA HIS A 279 16.08 -10.56 16.46
C HIS A 279 15.37 -9.31 16.01
N PHE A 280 14.27 -8.98 16.66
CA PHE A 280 13.52 -7.75 16.40
C PHE A 280 14.11 -6.58 17.17
N ASN A 281 14.40 -5.52 16.45
CA ASN A 281 14.84 -4.24 16.99
C ASN A 281 13.76 -3.17 16.79
N GLU A 282 13.83 -2.13 17.63
CA GLU A 282 13.09 -0.90 17.43
C GLU A 282 13.63 -0.11 16.21
N ILE A 283 12.78 0.70 15.59
CA ILE A 283 13.20 1.58 14.48
C ILE A 283 14.26 2.61 14.89
N SER A 284 14.35 2.93 16.17
CA SER A 284 15.40 3.81 16.74
C SER A 284 16.81 3.27 16.55
N ALA A 285 16.97 1.95 16.45
CA ALA A 285 18.24 1.26 16.25
C ALA A 285 18.75 1.28 14.79
N LEU A 286 17.97 1.84 13.86
CA LEU A 286 18.35 2.00 12.48
C LEU A 286 19.47 3.03 12.31
N SER A 287 20.31 2.85 11.28
CA SER A 287 21.28 3.85 10.86
C SER A 287 20.59 5.13 10.33
N SER A 288 21.31 6.22 10.25
CA SER A 288 20.79 7.50 9.77
C SER A 288 20.16 7.39 8.38
N GLY A 289 20.82 6.75 7.41
CA GLY A 289 20.28 6.54 6.08
C GLY A 289 19.04 5.64 6.06
N GLU A 290 19.03 4.55 6.85
CA GLU A 290 17.86 3.68 6.99
C GLU A 290 16.67 4.44 7.57
N LYS A 291 16.88 5.23 8.61
CA LYS A 291 15.85 6.09 9.19
C LYS A 291 15.26 7.07 8.17
N GLN A 292 16.12 7.68 7.34
CA GLN A 292 15.67 8.61 6.30
C GLN A 292 14.79 7.94 5.24
N VAL A 293 15.16 6.73 4.79
CA VAL A 293 14.36 5.95 3.83
C VAL A 293 13.00 5.61 4.43
N VAL A 294 12.97 5.10 5.67
CA VAL A 294 11.72 4.77 6.37
C VAL A 294 10.85 6.01 6.53
N ALA A 295 11.46 7.16 6.91
CA ALA A 295 10.77 8.42 7.08
C ALA A 295 10.17 8.91 5.76
N LEU A 296 10.95 8.93 4.68
CA LEU A 296 10.50 9.40 3.37
C LEU A 296 9.34 8.53 2.84
N ILE A 297 9.53 7.22 2.76
CA ILE A 297 8.51 6.30 2.26
C ILE A 297 7.25 6.34 3.14
N GLY A 298 7.42 6.41 4.45
CA GLY A 298 6.31 6.54 5.39
C GLY A 298 5.51 7.82 5.19
N LEU A 299 6.16 8.97 5.02
CA LEU A 299 5.50 10.24 4.70
C LEU A 299 4.75 10.16 3.39
N LEU A 300 5.35 9.59 2.34
CA LEU A 300 4.71 9.46 1.03
C LEU A 300 3.41 8.65 1.11
N ILE A 301 3.41 7.56 1.86
CA ILE A 301 2.30 6.61 1.89
C ILE A 301 1.21 7.02 2.89
N PHE A 302 1.59 7.48 4.08
CA PHE A 302 0.66 7.68 5.20
C PHE A 302 0.18 9.12 5.37
N THR A 303 0.71 10.10 4.62
CA THR A 303 0.18 11.46 4.66
C THR A 303 -1.27 11.48 4.17
N PRO A 304 -2.22 11.98 4.98
CA PRO A 304 -3.64 11.94 4.62
C PRO A 304 -4.02 12.96 3.54
N SER A 305 -5.00 12.65 2.71
CA SER A 305 -5.75 13.65 1.92
C SER A 305 -6.59 14.53 2.88
N PRO A 306 -6.70 15.85 2.70
CA PRO A 306 -6.34 16.68 1.52
C PRO A 306 -4.91 17.26 1.55
N VAL A 307 -4.10 16.91 2.54
CA VAL A 307 -2.71 17.42 2.68
C VAL A 307 -1.75 16.74 1.68
N ARG A 308 -2.22 15.67 1.03
CA ARG A 308 -1.42 14.86 0.12
C ARG A 308 -1.13 15.61 -1.17
N PRO A 309 0.13 15.95 -1.47
CA PRO A 309 0.50 16.60 -2.71
C PRO A 309 0.38 15.63 -3.89
N GLU A 310 0.11 16.16 -5.08
CA GLU A 310 0.18 15.39 -6.34
C GLU A 310 1.55 15.50 -7.00
N VAL A 311 2.31 16.52 -6.63
CA VAL A 311 3.66 16.77 -7.13
C VAL A 311 4.64 16.78 -5.97
N LEU A 312 5.70 15.98 -6.09
CA LEU A 312 6.78 15.91 -5.12
C LEU A 312 8.09 16.37 -5.77
N ILE A 313 8.73 17.37 -5.16
CA ILE A 313 10.03 17.87 -5.58
C ILE A 313 11.05 17.43 -4.52
N ILE A 314 12.06 16.69 -4.93
CA ILE A 314 13.15 16.22 -4.06
C ILE A 314 14.47 16.78 -4.58
N ASP A 315 15.17 17.51 -3.72
CA ASP A 315 16.50 18.04 -3.99
C ASP A 315 17.55 17.09 -3.41
N GLU A 316 18.56 16.78 -4.23
CA GLU A 316 19.67 15.88 -3.91
C GLU A 316 19.25 14.56 -3.20
N PRO A 317 18.41 13.74 -3.85
CA PRO A 317 17.92 12.50 -3.24
C PRO A 317 19.03 11.50 -2.90
N GLU A 318 20.21 11.64 -3.47
CA GLU A 318 21.40 10.82 -3.21
C GLU A 318 22.06 11.06 -1.86
N LEU A 319 21.85 12.22 -1.25
CA LEU A 319 22.50 12.53 0.02
C LEU A 319 22.15 11.49 1.09
N SER A 320 23.18 10.98 1.76
CA SER A 320 23.10 9.94 2.79
C SER A 320 22.60 8.57 2.30
N LEU A 321 22.41 8.35 0.97
CA LEU A 321 22.09 7.03 0.41
C LEU A 321 23.36 6.35 -0.10
N HIS A 322 23.51 5.08 0.27
CA HIS A 322 24.55 4.22 -0.31
C HIS A 322 24.30 4.06 -1.82
N LEU A 323 25.38 3.90 -2.63
CA LEU A 323 25.29 3.82 -4.09
C LEU A 323 24.25 2.80 -4.57
N THR A 324 24.19 1.62 -3.97
CA THR A 324 23.23 0.59 -4.31
C THR A 324 21.78 1.01 -4.02
N TRP A 325 21.56 1.86 -3.04
CA TRP A 325 20.25 2.42 -2.71
C TRP A 325 19.81 3.51 -3.69
N GLN A 326 20.77 4.28 -4.21
CA GLN A 326 20.50 5.28 -5.26
C GLN A 326 19.95 4.62 -6.54
N GLU A 327 20.40 3.40 -6.89
CA GLU A 327 19.90 2.66 -8.05
C GLU A 327 18.42 2.30 -7.95
N ILE A 328 17.96 1.93 -6.76
CA ILE A 328 16.59 1.49 -6.52
C ILE A 328 15.66 2.62 -6.05
N PHE A 329 16.22 3.78 -5.69
CA PHE A 329 15.49 4.89 -5.08
C PHE A 329 14.29 5.34 -5.92
N VAL A 330 14.50 5.58 -7.22
CA VAL A 330 13.43 6.05 -8.10
C VAL A 330 12.31 5.00 -8.25
N ASP A 331 12.66 3.72 -8.35
CA ASP A 331 11.67 2.66 -8.43
C ASP A 331 10.85 2.57 -7.15
N ALA A 332 11.50 2.69 -5.98
CA ALA A 332 10.83 2.65 -4.70
C ALA A 332 9.86 3.82 -4.50
N ILE A 333 10.23 5.06 -4.86
CA ILE A 333 9.30 6.20 -4.74
C ILE A 333 8.13 6.10 -5.72
N LEU A 334 8.36 5.65 -6.96
CA LEU A 334 7.30 5.42 -7.95
C LEU A 334 6.33 4.32 -7.48
N GLN A 335 6.85 3.24 -6.90
CA GLN A 335 6.04 2.18 -6.32
C GLN A 335 5.26 2.66 -5.09
N SER A 336 5.85 3.53 -4.26
CA SER A 336 5.19 4.07 -3.07
C SER A 336 3.97 4.92 -3.43
N GLN A 337 4.05 5.71 -4.52
CA GLN A 337 3.00 6.62 -4.98
C GLN A 337 2.93 6.67 -6.51
N PRO A 338 2.26 5.70 -7.14
CA PRO A 338 2.22 5.60 -8.61
C PRO A 338 1.48 6.76 -9.29
N ASN A 339 0.64 7.50 -8.55
CA ASN A 339 -0.15 8.62 -9.08
C ASN A 339 0.50 9.99 -8.86
N PHE A 340 1.71 10.04 -8.27
CA PHE A 340 2.41 11.30 -8.03
C PHE A 340 3.32 11.63 -9.21
N GLN A 341 3.45 12.93 -9.47
CA GLN A 341 4.52 13.45 -10.30
C GLN A 341 5.75 13.73 -9.42
N PHE A 342 6.87 13.10 -9.76
CA PHE A 342 8.14 13.33 -9.08
C PHE A 342 9.04 14.23 -9.90
N VAL A 343 9.60 15.26 -9.26
CA VAL A 343 10.64 16.13 -9.83
C VAL A 343 11.87 15.98 -8.95
N LEU A 344 12.97 15.46 -9.51
CA LEU A 344 14.19 15.19 -8.79
C LEU A 344 15.31 16.12 -9.30
N ALA A 345 15.94 16.88 -8.42
CA ALA A 345 17.17 17.58 -8.70
C ALA A 345 18.33 16.75 -8.16
N THR A 346 19.24 16.28 -9.00
CA THR A 346 20.31 15.35 -8.61
C THR A 346 21.60 15.61 -9.35
N HIS A 347 22.71 15.42 -8.65
CA HIS A 347 24.05 15.35 -9.22
C HIS A 347 24.55 13.90 -9.38
N SER A 348 23.79 12.91 -8.89
CA SER A 348 24.19 11.50 -8.95
C SER A 348 23.91 10.86 -10.31
N PRO A 349 24.95 10.41 -11.04
CA PRO A 349 24.77 9.62 -12.25
C PRO A 349 24.07 8.28 -11.97
N THR A 350 24.12 7.78 -10.75
CA THR A 350 23.53 6.50 -10.35
C THR A 350 22.01 6.57 -10.34
N ILE A 351 21.42 7.66 -9.85
CA ILE A 351 19.97 7.88 -9.89
C ILE A 351 19.44 7.89 -11.34
N ILE A 352 20.26 8.41 -12.26
CA ILE A 352 19.91 8.55 -13.69
C ILE A 352 20.34 7.32 -14.51
N SER A 353 21.01 6.33 -13.93
CA SER A 353 21.78 5.28 -14.64
C SER A 353 20.98 4.45 -15.62
N ARG A 354 19.68 4.21 -15.39
CA ARG A 354 18.86 3.44 -16.32
C ARG A 354 18.57 4.23 -17.59
N ARG A 355 18.81 3.62 -18.77
CA ARG A 355 18.60 4.24 -20.08
C ARG A 355 17.20 4.83 -20.25
N GLU A 356 16.20 4.15 -19.73
CA GLU A 356 14.80 4.55 -19.75
C GLU A 356 14.53 5.87 -19.01
N ARG A 357 15.31 6.17 -17.96
CA ARG A 357 15.19 7.41 -17.18
C ARG A 357 15.86 8.59 -17.83
N ARG A 358 16.88 8.36 -18.67
CA ARG A 358 17.64 9.45 -19.33
C ARG A 358 16.78 10.32 -20.24
N ILE A 359 15.72 9.78 -20.82
CA ILE A 359 14.80 10.56 -21.65
C ILE A 359 13.99 11.59 -20.86
N TRP A 360 13.87 11.39 -19.53
CA TRP A 360 13.17 12.29 -18.63
C TRP A 360 14.10 13.30 -17.95
N CYS A 361 15.42 13.22 -18.20
CA CYS A 361 16.42 14.06 -17.58
C CYS A 361 16.72 15.28 -18.43
N GLU A 362 16.83 16.43 -17.78
CA GLU A 362 17.21 17.68 -18.39
C GLU A 362 18.51 18.19 -17.75
N ASP A 363 19.55 18.42 -18.57
CA ASP A 363 20.83 18.97 -18.13
C ASP A 363 20.70 20.50 -18.02
N LEU A 364 20.54 20.99 -16.81
CA LEU A 364 20.38 22.42 -16.54
C LEU A 364 21.66 23.21 -16.79
N SER A 365 22.85 22.60 -16.72
CA SER A 365 24.12 23.29 -16.98
C SER A 365 24.23 23.83 -18.41
N LYS A 366 23.56 23.20 -19.36
CA LYS A 366 23.52 23.61 -20.77
C LYS A 366 22.52 24.74 -21.05
N LYS A 367 21.68 25.10 -20.08
CA LYS A 367 20.65 26.14 -20.24
C LYS A 367 20.99 27.47 -19.58
N ILE A 368 22.05 27.52 -18.77
CA ILE A 368 22.54 28.77 -18.20
C ILE A 368 23.30 29.48 -19.33
N VAL A 369 22.57 30.23 -20.13
CA VAL A 369 23.16 31.22 -21.04
C VAL A 369 23.45 32.44 -20.15
N HIS A 370 24.73 32.76 -20.00
CA HIS A 370 25.21 33.96 -19.33
C HIS A 370 24.74 35.25 -20.02
#